data_6843a40868fd169df0a9d99503f41e60
#
_entry.id   6843a40868fd169df0a9d99503f41e60
#
_cell.length_a   1.000
_cell.length_b   1.000
_cell.length_c   1.000
_cell.angle_alpha   90.00
_cell.angle_beta   90.00
_cell.angle_gamma   90.00
#
_symmetry.space_group_name_H-M   'P 1'
#
loop_
_entity.id
_entity.type
_entity.pdbx_description
1 polymer ?
#
loop_
_entity_poly.entity_id
_entity_poly.type
_entity_poly.pdbx_seq_one_letter_code
_entity_poly.pdbx_strand_id
1 'polypeptide(L)'
;MTGAPTVSIVGAGIAGLSLAAMLRRAGVEHRILEQASAFGPVGGGIQLAPNAVRVLHGLGLAEQLAAVAARPRALQVRHWHDDRLLAETPLGPACEKVYGAPYYTVHRADLHAVLAQAVDQNALGLRSRVVAVTERDTDVELSFADGSREHSAVVVGADGIHSVVRAALTADRPRFAGGSIVRGLVPAARVPELARVPMIRLWAGADRHCVCYPVAAGRMISFSATMPARQAGSESWSTVGDNAELASAYQGWNAAVTGLIAAADVVGRWDLHDRDPIPRWTTARLALMGDAAHPMLPFLAQGGNQAIEDALTLGACLAEFGTDSVRTALRLYEALRVPRTAAVQGSSRIGPAAQARPGTEIGPAADGIERLHAMAWLYGHDAADAARSAIRRARTVLAGRAG
;
A
#
# COMPACT_ATOMS: atom_id res chain seq x y z
N MET A 1 -27.56 0.28 -25.63
CA MET A 1 -26.14 0.45 -25.97
C MET A 1 -25.51 1.17 -24.76
N THR A 2 -24.84 0.48 -23.86
CA THR A 2 -24.06 1.11 -22.80
C THR A 2 -22.86 1.76 -23.48
N GLY A 3 -22.74 3.10 -23.37
CA GLY A 3 -21.59 3.84 -23.87
C GLY A 3 -20.27 3.29 -23.27
N ALA A 4 -19.14 3.57 -23.93
CA ALA A 4 -17.83 3.21 -23.38
C ALA A 4 -17.66 3.83 -21.98
N PRO A 5 -17.10 3.09 -20.98
CA PRO A 5 -16.95 3.64 -19.63
C PRO A 5 -16.07 4.87 -19.65
N THR A 6 -16.44 5.85 -18.84
CA THR A 6 -15.69 7.11 -18.71
C THR A 6 -14.29 6.87 -18.18
N VAL A 7 -14.14 5.99 -17.17
CA VAL A 7 -12.86 5.63 -16.54
C VAL A 7 -12.72 4.11 -16.44
N SER A 8 -11.67 3.55 -17.01
CA SER A 8 -11.31 2.14 -16.82
C SER A 8 -10.12 2.03 -15.86
N ILE A 9 -10.30 1.24 -14.80
CA ILE A 9 -9.28 0.98 -13.77
C ILE A 9 -8.72 -0.42 -14.03
N VAL A 10 -7.45 -0.53 -14.34
CA VAL A 10 -6.77 -1.81 -14.57
C VAL A 10 -6.16 -2.29 -13.26
N GLY A 11 -6.71 -3.39 -12.73
CA GLY A 11 -6.33 -4.00 -11.45
C GLY A 11 -7.31 -3.69 -10.32
N ALA A 12 -7.80 -4.75 -9.65
CA ALA A 12 -8.69 -4.69 -8.49
C ALA A 12 -7.95 -4.93 -7.16
N GLY A 13 -6.70 -4.46 -7.05
CA GLY A 13 -5.97 -4.41 -5.79
C GLY A 13 -6.47 -3.28 -4.87
N ILE A 14 -5.77 -3.06 -3.75
CA ILE A 14 -6.10 -1.98 -2.79
C ILE A 14 -6.22 -0.62 -3.51
N ALA A 15 -5.29 -0.32 -4.42
CA ALA A 15 -5.29 0.91 -5.20
C ALA A 15 -6.56 1.07 -6.05
N GLY A 16 -6.84 0.10 -6.91
CA GLY A 16 -7.96 0.16 -7.86
C GLY A 16 -9.32 0.15 -7.17
N LEU A 17 -9.50 -0.72 -6.16
CA LEU A 17 -10.75 -0.76 -5.39
C LEU A 17 -10.97 0.54 -4.59
N SER A 18 -9.93 1.14 -4.03
CA SER A 18 -10.04 2.44 -3.34
C SER A 18 -10.45 3.54 -4.31
N LEU A 19 -9.86 3.60 -5.52
CA LEU A 19 -10.27 4.56 -6.54
C LEU A 19 -11.72 4.34 -6.98
N ALA A 20 -12.11 3.10 -7.26
CA ALA A 20 -13.47 2.78 -7.66
C ALA A 20 -14.50 3.20 -6.60
N ALA A 21 -14.21 2.97 -5.31
CA ALA A 21 -15.07 3.43 -4.22
C ALA A 21 -15.19 4.97 -4.18
N MET A 22 -14.08 5.70 -4.47
CA MET A 22 -14.11 7.17 -4.59
C MET A 22 -14.95 7.64 -5.77
N LEU A 23 -14.75 7.05 -6.95
CA LEU A 23 -15.50 7.41 -8.16
C LEU A 23 -16.99 7.10 -8.05
N ARG A 24 -17.34 5.94 -7.46
CA ARG A 24 -18.72 5.59 -7.14
C ARG A 24 -19.38 6.65 -6.26
N ARG A 25 -18.71 7.06 -5.18
CA ARG A 25 -19.22 8.08 -4.27
C ARG A 25 -19.40 9.44 -4.95
N ALA A 26 -18.54 9.76 -5.92
CA ALA A 26 -18.58 10.98 -6.69
C ALA A 26 -19.55 10.92 -7.89
N GLY A 27 -20.18 9.77 -8.16
CA GLY A 27 -21.07 9.58 -9.31
C GLY A 27 -20.34 9.55 -10.66
N VAL A 28 -19.04 9.28 -10.68
CA VAL A 28 -18.24 9.15 -11.92
C VAL A 28 -18.36 7.73 -12.45
N GLU A 29 -18.80 7.59 -13.69
CA GLU A 29 -18.91 6.30 -14.36
C GLU A 29 -17.53 5.67 -14.54
N HIS A 30 -17.41 4.40 -14.11
CA HIS A 30 -16.14 3.69 -14.16
C HIS A 30 -16.35 2.17 -14.29
N ARG A 31 -15.27 1.49 -14.67
CA ARG A 31 -15.18 0.03 -14.70
C ARG A 31 -13.85 -0.42 -14.11
N ILE A 32 -13.85 -1.54 -13.42
CA ILE A 32 -12.65 -2.19 -12.87
C ILE A 32 -12.38 -3.45 -13.69
N LEU A 33 -11.15 -3.63 -14.15
CA LEU A 33 -10.71 -4.75 -14.96
C LEU A 33 -9.69 -5.57 -14.15
N GLU A 34 -10.05 -6.80 -13.76
CA GLU A 34 -9.23 -7.67 -12.93
C GLU A 34 -8.94 -9.00 -13.64
N GLN A 35 -7.67 -9.39 -13.69
CA GLN A 35 -7.25 -10.62 -14.37
C GLN A 35 -7.65 -11.90 -13.62
N ALA A 36 -7.77 -11.83 -12.29
CA ALA A 36 -8.15 -12.98 -11.48
C ALA A 36 -9.59 -13.39 -11.72
N SER A 37 -9.86 -14.69 -11.61
CA SER A 37 -11.22 -15.24 -11.73
C SER A 37 -12.03 -15.07 -10.45
N ALA A 38 -11.36 -14.87 -9.31
CA ALA A 38 -11.96 -14.62 -8.01
C ALA A 38 -10.92 -13.96 -7.09
N PHE A 39 -11.38 -13.27 -6.07
CA PHE A 39 -10.51 -12.78 -5.02
C PHE A 39 -10.17 -13.92 -4.05
N GLY A 40 -8.89 -14.10 -3.77
CA GLY A 40 -8.39 -15.16 -2.90
C GLY A 40 -7.91 -14.63 -1.54
N PRO A 41 -7.74 -15.51 -0.54
CA PRO A 41 -7.24 -15.15 0.79
C PRO A 41 -5.71 -14.92 0.79
N VAL A 42 -5.17 -14.32 -0.27
CA VAL A 42 -3.73 -14.16 -0.45
C VAL A 42 -3.22 -12.94 0.31
N GLY A 43 -2.18 -13.14 1.12
CA GLY A 43 -1.39 -12.06 1.71
C GLY A 43 -1.17 -12.22 3.21
N GLY A 44 -0.20 -11.45 3.71
CA GLY A 44 0.07 -11.28 5.13
C GLY A 44 -0.71 -10.10 5.73
N GLY A 45 -0.20 -9.58 6.83
CA GLY A 45 -0.70 -8.35 7.43
C GLY A 45 -0.31 -7.12 6.64
N ILE A 46 -1.12 -6.09 6.78
CA ILE A 46 -0.85 -4.73 6.31
C ILE A 46 -1.08 -3.75 7.47
N GLN A 47 -0.29 -2.72 7.52
CA GLN A 47 -0.42 -1.64 8.49
C GLN A 47 -1.06 -0.43 7.80
N LEU A 48 -2.12 0.08 8.41
CA LEU A 48 -2.84 1.27 7.96
C LEU A 48 -2.57 2.42 8.93
N ALA A 49 -1.77 3.37 8.50
CA ALA A 49 -1.44 4.54 9.27
C ALA A 49 -2.53 5.63 9.15
N PRO A 50 -2.55 6.63 10.04
CA PRO A 50 -3.60 7.66 10.07
C PRO A 50 -3.85 8.37 8.75
N ASN A 51 -2.82 8.58 7.92
CA ASN A 51 -2.95 9.21 6.60
C ASN A 51 -3.92 8.44 5.68
N ALA A 52 -3.85 7.11 5.64
CA ALA A 52 -4.76 6.27 4.86
C ALA A 52 -6.10 6.03 5.58
N VAL A 53 -6.06 5.85 6.90
CA VAL A 53 -7.28 5.57 7.69
C VAL A 53 -8.25 6.74 7.59
N ARG A 54 -7.79 8.01 7.61
CA ARG A 54 -8.66 9.18 7.37
C ARG A 54 -9.39 9.08 6.03
N VAL A 55 -8.70 8.65 4.98
CA VAL A 55 -9.30 8.48 3.65
C VAL A 55 -10.38 7.41 3.67
N LEU A 56 -10.10 6.25 4.25
CA LEU A 56 -11.05 5.14 4.35
C LEU A 56 -12.25 5.48 5.24
N HIS A 57 -12.03 6.20 6.35
CA HIS A 57 -13.12 6.72 7.17
C HIS A 57 -13.98 7.75 6.40
N GLY A 58 -13.33 8.61 5.61
CA GLY A 58 -14.01 9.54 4.70
C GLY A 58 -14.86 8.83 3.64
N LEU A 59 -14.54 7.60 3.27
CA LEU A 59 -15.36 6.73 2.42
C LEU A 59 -16.55 6.09 3.15
N GLY A 60 -16.64 6.23 4.47
CA GLY A 60 -17.69 5.61 5.30
C GLY A 60 -17.35 4.17 5.72
N LEU A 61 -16.08 3.75 5.65
CA LEU A 61 -15.64 2.38 5.96
C LEU A 61 -15.14 2.19 7.40
N ALA A 62 -15.39 3.15 8.29
CA ALA A 62 -14.85 3.14 9.65
C ALA A 62 -15.29 1.90 10.45
N GLU A 63 -16.58 1.54 10.40
CA GLU A 63 -17.14 0.41 11.14
C GLU A 63 -16.64 -0.92 10.57
N GLN A 64 -16.68 -1.08 9.25
CA GLN A 64 -16.21 -2.29 8.57
C GLN A 64 -14.73 -2.55 8.84
N LEU A 65 -13.89 -1.50 8.82
CA LEU A 65 -12.48 -1.60 9.17
C LEU A 65 -12.28 -1.96 10.64
N ALA A 66 -13.01 -1.32 11.54
CA ALA A 66 -12.93 -1.59 12.98
C ALA A 66 -13.28 -3.05 13.32
N ALA A 67 -14.21 -3.66 12.56
CA ALA A 67 -14.62 -5.05 12.76
C ALA A 67 -13.53 -6.08 12.42
N VAL A 68 -12.62 -5.76 11.47
CA VAL A 68 -11.59 -6.67 10.99
C VAL A 68 -10.17 -6.31 11.42
N ALA A 69 -9.97 -5.06 11.87
CA ALA A 69 -8.67 -4.54 12.27
C ALA A 69 -8.31 -4.89 13.72
N ALA A 70 -7.01 -4.89 14.00
CA ALA A 70 -6.50 -4.72 15.36
C ALA A 70 -5.97 -3.30 15.55
N ARG A 71 -6.01 -2.79 16.79
CA ARG A 71 -5.50 -1.46 17.18
C ARG A 71 -4.24 -1.64 18.02
N PRO A 72 -3.04 -1.60 17.46
CA PRO A 72 -1.82 -1.72 18.23
C PRO A 72 -1.65 -0.52 19.16
N ARG A 73 -1.22 -0.79 20.41
CA ARG A 73 -0.99 0.25 21.40
C ARG A 73 0.28 1.05 21.14
N ALA A 74 1.31 0.35 20.63
CA ALA A 74 2.60 0.94 20.29
C ALA A 74 3.32 0.12 19.22
N LEU A 75 4.32 0.77 18.59
CA LEU A 75 5.39 0.14 17.85
C LEU A 75 6.61 0.06 18.76
N GLN A 76 7.11 -1.14 19.01
CA GLN A 76 8.29 -1.42 19.77
C GLN A 76 9.44 -1.85 18.86
N VAL A 77 10.58 -1.21 18.98
CA VAL A 77 11.84 -1.71 18.41
C VAL A 77 12.58 -2.42 19.54
N ARG A 78 12.95 -3.66 19.30
CA ARG A 78 13.54 -4.55 20.30
C ARG A 78 14.84 -5.15 19.79
N HIS A 79 15.75 -5.47 20.69
CA HIS A 79 17.01 -6.11 20.35
C HIS A 79 16.76 -7.59 19.99
N TRP A 80 17.37 -8.04 18.93
CA TRP A 80 17.11 -9.34 18.31
C TRP A 80 17.42 -10.55 19.22
N HIS A 81 18.43 -10.44 20.09
CA HIS A 81 18.93 -11.58 20.90
C HIS A 81 18.26 -11.64 22.30
N ASP A 82 18.22 -10.55 23.04
CA ASP A 82 17.80 -10.51 24.45
C ASP A 82 16.42 -9.89 24.66
N ASP A 83 15.71 -9.58 23.58
CA ASP A 83 14.38 -8.96 23.58
C ASP A 83 14.30 -7.62 24.33
N ARG A 84 15.43 -6.99 24.62
CA ARG A 84 15.46 -5.69 25.29
C ARG A 84 14.77 -4.62 24.46
N LEU A 85 13.91 -3.83 25.09
CA LEU A 85 13.26 -2.69 24.44
C LEU A 85 14.30 -1.61 24.11
N LEU A 86 14.40 -1.26 22.82
CA LEU A 86 15.30 -0.21 22.33
C LEU A 86 14.55 1.11 22.11
N ALA A 87 13.32 1.04 21.63
CA ALA A 87 12.48 2.20 21.40
C ALA A 87 10.99 1.82 21.40
N GLU A 88 10.15 2.77 21.81
CA GLU A 88 8.69 2.62 21.72
C GLU A 88 8.08 3.90 21.16
N THR A 89 7.14 3.75 20.23
CA THR A 89 6.33 4.83 19.68
C THR A 89 4.86 4.52 19.96
N PRO A 90 4.13 5.33 20.70
CA PRO A 90 2.72 5.09 21.01
C PRO A 90 1.88 5.21 19.74
N LEU A 91 1.00 4.23 19.49
CA LEU A 91 0.10 4.20 18.33
C LEU A 91 -1.37 4.28 18.70
N GLY A 92 -1.74 3.86 19.90
CA GLY A 92 -3.13 3.82 20.37
C GLY A 92 -3.78 5.22 20.43
N PRO A 93 -4.45 5.57 21.55
CA PRO A 93 -5.15 6.85 21.69
C PRO A 93 -4.28 8.08 21.47
N ALA A 94 -2.97 8.01 21.76
CA ALA A 94 -2.04 9.11 21.55
C ALA A 94 -1.90 9.44 20.04
N CYS A 95 -1.73 8.42 19.20
CA CYS A 95 -1.65 8.57 17.75
C CYS A 95 -2.97 9.13 17.18
N GLU A 96 -4.10 8.61 17.62
CA GLU A 96 -5.43 9.08 17.21
C GLU A 96 -5.66 10.54 17.60
N LYS A 97 -5.23 10.93 18.82
CA LYS A 97 -5.31 12.31 19.28
C LYS A 97 -4.46 13.27 18.44
N VAL A 98 -3.24 12.86 18.07
CA VAL A 98 -2.30 13.71 17.32
C VAL A 98 -2.71 13.83 15.85
N TYR A 99 -3.18 12.75 15.23
CA TYR A 99 -3.39 12.68 13.78
C TYR A 99 -4.87 12.59 13.36
N GLY A 100 -5.82 12.55 14.29
CA GLY A 100 -7.27 12.56 14.02
C GLY A 100 -7.81 11.24 13.44
N ALA A 101 -6.99 10.17 13.44
CA ALA A 101 -7.40 8.83 13.00
C ALA A 101 -6.57 7.77 13.71
N PRO A 102 -7.12 6.57 13.95
CA PRO A 102 -6.39 5.47 14.56
C PRO A 102 -5.33 4.88 13.63
N TYR A 103 -4.39 4.15 14.21
CA TYR A 103 -3.49 3.25 13.51
C TYR A 103 -4.07 1.83 13.57
N TYR A 104 -4.19 1.17 12.43
CA TYR A 104 -4.69 -0.20 12.33
C TYR A 104 -3.64 -1.17 11.80
N THR A 105 -3.78 -2.43 12.21
CA THR A 105 -3.16 -3.57 11.53
C THR A 105 -4.28 -4.51 11.08
N VAL A 106 -4.23 -4.92 9.81
CA VAL A 106 -5.33 -5.66 9.17
C VAL A 106 -4.75 -6.83 8.38
N HIS A 107 -5.46 -7.94 8.29
CA HIS A 107 -5.14 -8.94 7.28
C HIS A 107 -5.44 -8.38 5.89
N ARG A 108 -4.52 -8.52 4.94
CA ARG A 108 -4.67 -7.91 3.61
C ARG A 108 -5.95 -8.35 2.88
N ALA A 109 -6.34 -9.60 3.03
CA ALA A 109 -7.57 -10.10 2.42
C ALA A 109 -8.83 -9.48 3.06
N ASP A 110 -8.81 -9.20 4.38
CA ASP A 110 -9.94 -8.55 5.05
C ASP A 110 -10.09 -7.09 4.57
N LEU A 111 -8.98 -6.34 4.45
CA LEU A 111 -9.01 -4.99 3.87
C LEU A 111 -9.54 -5.01 2.43
N HIS A 112 -9.07 -5.99 1.63
CA HIS A 112 -9.50 -6.17 0.26
C HIS A 112 -11.01 -6.45 0.19
N ALA A 113 -11.53 -7.31 1.06
CA ALA A 113 -12.96 -7.63 1.14
C ALA A 113 -13.79 -6.40 1.53
N VAL A 114 -13.33 -5.59 2.49
CA VAL A 114 -13.99 -4.33 2.87
C VAL A 114 -14.06 -3.37 1.69
N LEU A 115 -12.96 -3.21 0.93
CA LEU A 115 -12.94 -2.35 -0.26
C LEU A 115 -13.80 -2.93 -1.40
N ALA A 116 -13.77 -4.24 -1.62
CA ALA A 116 -14.57 -4.89 -2.66
C ALA A 116 -16.09 -4.76 -2.40
N GLN A 117 -16.52 -4.69 -1.14
CA GLN A 117 -17.91 -4.41 -0.78
C GLN A 117 -18.31 -2.93 -1.00
N ALA A 118 -17.35 -2.03 -1.02
CA ALA A 118 -17.59 -0.60 -1.21
C ALA A 118 -17.79 -0.20 -2.69
N VAL A 119 -17.44 -1.07 -3.64
CA VAL A 119 -17.57 -0.80 -5.07
C VAL A 119 -18.88 -1.36 -5.65
N ASP A 120 -19.27 -0.86 -6.83
CA ASP A 120 -20.38 -1.44 -7.58
C ASP A 120 -19.94 -2.77 -8.20
N GLN A 121 -20.64 -3.85 -7.87
CA GLN A 121 -20.34 -5.17 -8.40
C GLN A 121 -20.58 -5.26 -9.92
N ASN A 122 -21.46 -4.43 -10.50
CA ASN A 122 -21.68 -4.36 -11.93
C ASN A 122 -20.52 -3.67 -12.67
N ALA A 123 -19.76 -2.85 -11.98
CA ALA A 123 -18.57 -2.20 -12.52
C ALA A 123 -17.32 -3.12 -12.47
N LEU A 124 -17.38 -4.27 -11.77
CA LEU A 124 -16.25 -5.17 -11.58
C LEU A 124 -16.24 -6.27 -12.66
N GLY A 125 -15.27 -6.19 -13.57
CA GLY A 125 -14.97 -7.21 -14.56
C GLY A 125 -13.84 -8.14 -14.09
N LEU A 126 -14.18 -9.32 -13.58
CA LEU A 126 -13.22 -10.39 -13.32
C LEU A 126 -12.82 -11.11 -14.62
N ARG A 127 -11.71 -11.84 -14.63
CA ARG A 127 -11.14 -12.52 -15.83
C ARG A 127 -10.84 -11.57 -16.99
N SER A 128 -10.70 -10.28 -16.71
CA SER A 128 -10.43 -9.22 -17.69
C SER A 128 -8.94 -8.87 -17.68
N ARG A 129 -8.11 -9.75 -18.25
CA ARG A 129 -6.66 -9.52 -18.32
C ARG A 129 -6.32 -8.58 -19.46
N VAL A 130 -6.03 -7.33 -19.13
CA VAL A 130 -5.48 -6.34 -20.05
C VAL A 130 -4.02 -6.70 -20.37
N VAL A 131 -3.67 -6.74 -21.66
CA VAL A 131 -2.32 -7.07 -22.14
C VAL A 131 -1.63 -5.92 -22.86
N ALA A 132 -2.39 -4.93 -23.34
CA ALA A 132 -1.87 -3.71 -23.93
C ALA A 132 -2.85 -2.56 -23.78
N VAL A 133 -2.34 -1.33 -23.74
CA VAL A 133 -3.10 -0.09 -23.83
C VAL A 133 -2.52 0.79 -24.92
N THR A 134 -3.38 1.40 -25.73
CA THR A 134 -2.98 2.32 -26.80
C THR A 134 -3.75 3.61 -26.68
N GLU A 135 -3.07 4.69 -26.29
CA GLU A 135 -3.69 6.02 -26.22
C GLU A 135 -3.89 6.59 -27.61
N ARG A 136 -5.06 7.16 -27.84
CA ARG A 136 -5.47 7.88 -29.05
C ARG A 136 -5.86 9.30 -28.70
N ASP A 137 -6.13 10.14 -29.68
CA ASP A 137 -6.50 11.53 -29.47
C ASP A 137 -7.78 11.69 -28.62
N THR A 138 -8.76 10.83 -28.83
CA THR A 138 -10.08 10.92 -28.20
C THR A 138 -10.34 9.90 -27.10
N ASP A 139 -9.63 8.77 -27.09
CA ASP A 139 -9.84 7.64 -26.19
C ASP A 139 -8.57 6.83 -25.95
N VAL A 140 -8.71 5.77 -25.18
CA VAL A 140 -7.68 4.73 -24.97
C VAL A 140 -8.28 3.38 -25.37
N GLU A 141 -7.62 2.67 -26.27
CA GLU A 141 -7.94 1.28 -26.58
C GLU A 141 -7.25 0.35 -25.57
N LEU A 142 -8.02 -0.55 -24.98
CA LEU A 142 -7.58 -1.64 -24.14
C LEU A 142 -7.64 -2.95 -24.93
N SER A 143 -6.55 -3.71 -24.98
CA SER A 143 -6.50 -5.04 -25.59
C SER A 143 -6.47 -6.10 -24.49
N PHE A 144 -7.29 -7.13 -24.62
CA PHE A 144 -7.40 -8.20 -23.64
C PHE A 144 -6.72 -9.49 -24.12
N ALA A 145 -6.41 -10.38 -23.17
CA ALA A 145 -5.74 -11.65 -23.44
C ALA A 145 -6.57 -12.63 -24.30
N ASP A 146 -7.89 -12.46 -24.35
CA ASP A 146 -8.81 -13.23 -25.19
C ASP A 146 -8.93 -12.68 -26.63
N GLY A 147 -8.18 -11.62 -26.95
CA GLY A 147 -8.20 -10.95 -28.24
C GLY A 147 -9.27 -9.86 -28.37
N SER A 148 -10.14 -9.68 -27.42
CA SER A 148 -11.14 -8.60 -27.43
C SER A 148 -10.50 -7.23 -27.21
N ARG A 149 -11.23 -6.18 -27.59
CA ARG A 149 -10.81 -4.78 -27.42
C ARG A 149 -11.97 -3.95 -26.90
N GLU A 150 -11.63 -3.01 -26.03
CA GLU A 150 -12.59 -2.03 -25.51
C GLU A 150 -11.97 -0.62 -25.56
N HIS A 151 -12.81 0.40 -25.45
CA HIS A 151 -12.41 1.81 -25.44
C HIS A 151 -12.84 2.48 -24.16
N SER A 152 -12.04 3.43 -23.68
CA SER A 152 -12.30 4.21 -22.47
C SER A 152 -11.83 5.64 -22.66
N ALA A 153 -12.53 6.60 -22.08
CA ALA A 153 -12.07 7.99 -22.11
C ALA A 153 -10.80 8.21 -21.31
N VAL A 154 -10.62 7.46 -20.21
CA VAL A 154 -9.46 7.53 -19.32
C VAL A 154 -9.12 6.12 -18.85
N VAL A 155 -7.84 5.77 -18.80
CA VAL A 155 -7.37 4.51 -18.22
C VAL A 155 -6.43 4.79 -17.04
N VAL A 156 -6.69 4.13 -15.91
CA VAL A 156 -5.88 4.20 -14.71
C VAL A 156 -5.22 2.85 -14.45
N GLY A 157 -3.88 2.81 -14.49
CA GLY A 157 -3.09 1.65 -14.13
C GLY A 157 -2.96 1.52 -12.61
N ALA A 158 -3.62 0.51 -12.05
CA ALA A 158 -3.53 0.08 -10.66
C ALA A 158 -3.10 -1.40 -10.57
N ASP A 159 -2.38 -1.86 -11.60
CA ASP A 159 -2.05 -3.25 -11.94
C ASP A 159 -0.67 -3.69 -11.39
N GLY A 160 -0.17 -2.97 -10.38
CA GLY A 160 0.96 -3.38 -9.57
C GLY A 160 2.32 -3.15 -10.23
N ILE A 161 3.37 -3.72 -9.65
CA ILE A 161 4.76 -3.49 -10.07
C ILE A 161 5.05 -3.91 -11.52
N HIS A 162 4.28 -4.87 -12.06
CA HIS A 162 4.36 -5.36 -13.44
C HIS A 162 3.36 -4.69 -14.38
N SER A 163 2.93 -3.49 -14.05
CA SER A 163 1.90 -2.74 -14.75
C SER A 163 2.10 -2.71 -16.27
N VAL A 164 1.06 -3.15 -16.98
CA VAL A 164 0.94 -3.03 -18.44
C VAL A 164 0.71 -1.58 -18.83
N VAL A 165 -0.05 -0.83 -18.01
CA VAL A 165 -0.30 0.60 -18.25
C VAL A 165 1.00 1.40 -18.09
N ARG A 166 1.85 1.06 -17.09
CA ARG A 166 3.17 1.69 -16.92
C ARG A 166 4.07 1.46 -18.13
N ALA A 167 4.03 0.27 -18.72
CA ALA A 167 4.84 -0.05 -19.89
C ALA A 167 4.51 0.82 -21.12
N ALA A 168 3.31 1.40 -21.18
CA ALA A 168 2.94 2.38 -22.20
C ALA A 168 3.53 3.79 -21.95
N LEU A 169 3.97 4.10 -20.72
CA LEU A 169 4.55 5.39 -20.35
C LEU A 169 6.08 5.36 -20.28
N THR A 170 6.66 4.24 -19.86
CA THR A 170 8.11 4.12 -19.63
C THR A 170 8.59 2.67 -19.82
N ALA A 171 9.81 2.51 -20.29
CA ALA A 171 10.44 1.21 -20.49
C ALA A 171 11.28 0.74 -19.28
N ASP A 172 11.14 1.36 -18.11
CA ASP A 172 11.87 0.98 -16.90
C ASP A 172 11.48 -0.42 -16.43
N ARG A 173 12.34 -1.03 -15.61
CA ARG A 173 12.14 -2.38 -15.07
C ARG A 173 12.25 -2.39 -13.55
N PRO A 174 11.55 -3.33 -12.85
CA PRO A 174 11.78 -3.54 -11.43
C PRO A 174 13.25 -3.81 -11.15
N ARG A 175 13.74 -3.24 -10.05
CA ARG A 175 15.10 -3.44 -9.57
C ARG A 175 15.06 -4.34 -8.34
N PHE A 176 15.83 -5.40 -8.36
CA PHE A 176 16.02 -6.26 -7.21
C PHE A 176 16.79 -5.53 -6.10
N ALA A 177 16.27 -5.56 -4.88
CA ALA A 177 16.82 -4.82 -3.73
C ALA A 177 17.82 -5.62 -2.88
N GLY A 178 18.26 -6.79 -3.35
CA GLY A 178 19.32 -7.57 -2.71
C GLY A 178 18.85 -8.44 -1.52
N GLY A 179 17.54 -8.60 -1.32
CA GLY A 179 16.99 -9.41 -0.22
C GLY A 179 15.61 -9.96 -0.53
N SER A 180 15.13 -10.83 0.34
CA SER A 180 13.75 -11.33 0.31
C SER A 180 13.09 -11.15 1.68
N ILE A 181 11.77 -11.23 1.69
CA ILE A 181 10.97 -11.21 2.91
C ILE A 181 10.14 -12.49 2.96
N VAL A 182 10.18 -13.16 4.11
CA VAL A 182 9.34 -14.31 4.40
C VAL A 182 8.20 -13.84 5.29
N ARG A 183 6.97 -14.20 4.94
CA ARG A 183 5.76 -13.80 5.68
C ARG A 183 4.98 -15.04 6.09
N GLY A 184 4.43 -14.98 7.29
CA GLY A 184 3.56 -16.03 7.82
C GLY A 184 2.41 -15.43 8.63
N LEU A 185 1.41 -16.29 8.83
CA LEU A 185 0.27 -16.04 9.71
C LEU A 185 0.22 -17.16 10.75
N VAL A 186 0.09 -16.79 12.00
CA VAL A 186 0.03 -17.72 13.13
C VAL A 186 -1.24 -17.46 13.93
N PRO A 187 -2.06 -18.49 14.25
CA PRO A 187 -3.17 -18.31 15.18
C PRO A 187 -2.69 -17.73 16.51
N ALA A 188 -3.37 -16.68 16.99
CA ALA A 188 -3.01 -15.99 18.23
C ALA A 188 -2.91 -16.93 19.43
N ALA A 189 -3.73 -17.98 19.46
CA ALA A 189 -3.72 -19.00 20.51
C ALA A 189 -2.41 -19.81 20.58
N ARG A 190 -1.64 -19.90 19.49
CA ARG A 190 -0.34 -20.60 19.47
C ARG A 190 0.81 -19.74 20.01
N VAL A 191 0.61 -18.43 20.09
CA VAL A 191 1.62 -17.46 20.53
C VAL A 191 1.01 -16.45 21.52
N PRO A 192 0.44 -16.92 22.65
CA PRO A 192 -0.37 -16.09 23.55
C PRO A 192 0.40 -14.89 24.12
N GLU A 193 1.71 -15.01 24.33
CA GLU A 193 2.55 -13.93 24.83
C GLU A 193 2.64 -12.75 23.86
N LEU A 194 2.57 -13.03 22.55
CA LEU A 194 2.55 -11.98 21.51
C LEU A 194 1.16 -11.40 21.31
N ALA A 195 0.11 -12.20 21.59
CA ALA A 195 -1.28 -11.82 21.36
C ALA A 195 -1.92 -11.05 22.53
N ARG A 196 -1.46 -11.26 23.78
CA ARG A 196 -2.05 -10.69 25.00
C ARG A 196 -2.22 -9.19 24.97
N VAL A 197 -1.23 -8.47 24.43
CA VAL A 197 -1.29 -7.02 24.23
C VAL A 197 -1.03 -6.70 22.78
N PRO A 198 -1.96 -6.05 22.07
CA PRO A 198 -1.81 -5.72 20.67
C PRO A 198 -0.68 -4.70 20.47
N MET A 199 0.43 -5.15 19.93
CA MET A 199 1.63 -4.36 19.67
C MET A 199 2.17 -4.66 18.27
N ILE A 200 2.83 -3.70 17.66
CA ILE A 200 3.77 -3.98 16.58
C ILE A 200 5.13 -4.17 17.23
N ARG A 201 5.74 -5.34 17.06
CA ARG A 201 7.08 -5.63 17.56
C ARG A 201 8.04 -5.84 16.41
N LEU A 202 9.09 -5.05 16.38
CA LEU A 202 10.18 -5.13 15.42
C LEU A 202 11.44 -5.54 16.19
N TRP A 203 11.94 -6.73 15.94
CA TRP A 203 13.26 -7.13 16.41
C TRP A 203 14.30 -6.82 15.33
N ALA A 204 15.27 -5.98 15.69
CA ALA A 204 16.33 -5.53 14.79
C ALA A 204 17.65 -6.21 15.14
N GLY A 205 18.23 -6.91 14.16
CA GLY A 205 19.60 -7.44 14.16
C GLY A 205 20.51 -6.64 13.22
N ALA A 206 21.76 -7.06 13.10
CA ALA A 206 22.76 -6.34 12.31
C ALA A 206 22.45 -6.35 10.79
N ASP A 207 21.94 -7.46 10.27
CA ASP A 207 21.72 -7.69 8.84
C ASP A 207 20.27 -8.04 8.49
N ARG A 208 19.43 -8.31 9.49
CA ARG A 208 18.03 -8.72 9.30
C ARG A 208 17.14 -8.25 10.43
N HIS A 209 15.84 -8.31 10.19
CA HIS A 209 14.83 -7.98 11.19
C HIS A 209 13.61 -8.91 11.06
N CYS A 210 12.88 -9.02 12.15
CA CYS A 210 11.57 -9.67 12.19
C CYS A 210 10.55 -8.69 12.75
N VAL A 211 9.42 -8.52 12.10
CA VAL A 211 8.30 -7.71 12.61
C VAL A 211 7.08 -8.58 12.73
N CYS A 212 6.33 -8.43 13.83
CA CYS A 212 5.04 -9.06 13.99
C CYS A 212 3.99 -8.11 14.56
N TYR A 213 2.74 -8.39 14.29
CA TYR A 213 1.58 -7.64 14.79
C TYR A 213 0.28 -8.44 14.65
N PRO A 214 -0.73 -8.16 15.49
CA PRO A 214 -2.03 -8.81 15.40
C PRO A 214 -2.77 -8.34 14.13
N VAL A 215 -3.54 -9.25 13.53
CA VAL A 215 -4.45 -8.99 12.40
C VAL A 215 -5.75 -9.78 12.59
N ALA A 216 -6.71 -9.63 11.67
CA ALA A 216 -8.01 -10.32 11.73
C ALA A 216 -8.70 -10.12 13.10
N ALA A 217 -8.83 -8.86 13.54
CA ALA A 217 -9.37 -8.49 14.84
C ALA A 217 -8.65 -9.18 16.03
N GLY A 218 -7.34 -9.40 15.91
CA GLY A 218 -6.50 -10.03 16.94
C GLY A 218 -6.49 -11.55 16.95
N ARG A 219 -7.23 -12.23 16.08
CA ARG A 219 -7.27 -13.71 16.01
C ARG A 219 -5.99 -14.32 15.45
N MET A 220 -5.23 -13.56 14.66
CA MET A 220 -4.00 -14.02 14.02
C MET A 220 -2.87 -13.05 14.34
N ILE A 221 -1.65 -13.56 14.39
CA ILE A 221 -0.42 -12.77 14.38
C ILE A 221 0.20 -12.90 12.99
N SER A 222 0.35 -11.78 12.30
CA SER A 222 1.13 -11.71 11.07
C SER A 222 2.58 -11.41 11.41
N PHE A 223 3.52 -12.08 10.73
CA PHE A 223 4.92 -11.72 10.81
C PHE A 223 5.57 -11.60 9.44
N SER A 224 6.65 -10.85 9.42
CA SER A 224 7.52 -10.68 8.26
C SER A 224 8.97 -10.71 8.74
N ALA A 225 9.78 -11.57 8.12
CA ALA A 225 11.17 -11.79 8.46
C ALA A 225 12.04 -11.59 7.21
N THR A 226 13.06 -10.73 7.28
CA THR A 226 13.97 -10.51 6.15
C THR A 226 14.99 -11.64 6.03
N MET A 227 15.29 -12.02 4.81
CA MET A 227 16.26 -13.04 4.46
C MET A 227 17.27 -12.49 3.45
N PRO A 228 18.55 -12.90 3.53
CA PRO A 228 19.50 -12.63 2.46
C PRO A 228 18.97 -13.19 1.13
N ALA A 229 19.33 -12.53 0.04
CA ALA A 229 19.01 -13.08 -1.27
C ALA A 229 19.74 -14.42 -1.47
N ARG A 230 19.02 -15.42 -1.92
CA ARG A 230 19.57 -16.41 -2.84
C ARG A 230 19.61 -15.73 -4.21
N GLN A 231 20.34 -16.30 -5.20
CA GLN A 231 20.35 -15.76 -6.58
C GLN A 231 18.94 -15.29 -6.99
N ALA A 232 18.83 -14.16 -7.71
CA ALA A 232 17.58 -13.56 -8.12
C ALA A 232 16.55 -14.62 -8.52
N GLY A 233 15.57 -14.84 -7.65
CA GLY A 233 14.53 -15.83 -7.83
C GLY A 233 13.38 -15.28 -8.69
N SER A 234 12.35 -16.05 -8.90
CA SER A 234 11.18 -15.63 -9.65
C SER A 234 10.44 -14.50 -8.90
N GLU A 235 10.01 -13.48 -9.62
CA GLU A 235 9.18 -12.37 -9.12
C GLU A 235 7.75 -12.80 -8.72
N SER A 236 7.54 -14.09 -8.39
CA SER A 236 6.24 -14.67 -8.08
C SER A 236 5.79 -14.33 -6.66
N TRP A 237 4.59 -13.77 -6.53
CA TRP A 237 3.90 -13.51 -5.26
C TRP A 237 3.41 -14.78 -4.53
N SER A 238 3.66 -15.96 -5.08
CA SER A 238 3.10 -17.24 -4.62
C SER A 238 4.15 -18.32 -4.34
N THR A 239 5.41 -17.95 -4.16
CA THR A 239 6.43 -18.94 -3.83
C THR A 239 6.24 -19.39 -2.39
N VAL A 240 6.01 -20.71 -2.19
CA VAL A 240 6.01 -21.32 -0.87
C VAL A 240 7.41 -21.18 -0.30
N GLY A 241 7.51 -20.60 0.90
CA GLY A 241 8.79 -20.47 1.60
C GLY A 241 9.15 -21.80 2.31
N ASP A 242 10.41 -21.93 2.65
CA ASP A 242 10.92 -23.05 3.43
C ASP A 242 11.02 -22.66 4.92
N ASN A 243 10.16 -23.28 5.75
CA ASN A 243 10.14 -23.03 7.20
C ASN A 243 11.46 -23.45 7.87
N ALA A 244 12.12 -24.52 7.39
CA ALA A 244 13.38 -25.00 7.96
C ALA A 244 14.52 -24.02 7.64
N GLU A 245 14.56 -23.48 6.42
CA GLU A 245 15.49 -22.42 6.04
C GLU A 245 15.30 -21.17 6.90
N LEU A 246 14.04 -20.73 7.09
CA LEU A 246 13.72 -19.58 7.92
C LEU A 246 14.15 -19.81 9.38
N ALA A 247 13.83 -20.96 9.96
CA ALA A 247 14.21 -21.32 11.33
C ALA A 247 15.74 -21.35 11.51
N SER A 248 16.46 -21.91 10.55
CA SER A 248 17.93 -21.92 10.55
C SER A 248 18.52 -20.50 10.49
N ALA A 249 17.96 -19.62 9.64
CA ALA A 249 18.43 -18.25 9.49
C ALA A 249 18.22 -17.40 10.75
N TYR A 250 17.23 -17.74 11.57
CA TYR A 250 16.90 -17.05 12.82
C TYR A 250 17.36 -17.82 14.08
N GLN A 251 18.24 -18.81 13.92
CA GLN A 251 18.87 -19.49 15.05
C GLN A 251 19.65 -18.50 15.91
N GLY A 252 19.53 -18.59 17.24
CA GLY A 252 20.14 -17.69 18.21
C GLY A 252 19.36 -16.37 18.44
N TRP A 253 18.25 -16.17 17.75
CA TRP A 253 17.36 -15.07 18.09
C TRP A 253 16.56 -15.39 19.36
N ASN A 254 15.97 -14.36 19.97
CA ASN A 254 15.20 -14.52 21.20
C ASN A 254 14.01 -15.51 21.03
N ALA A 255 13.52 -16.02 22.15
CA ALA A 255 12.47 -17.06 22.16
C ALA A 255 11.14 -16.61 21.51
N ALA A 256 10.83 -15.31 21.55
CA ALA A 256 9.59 -14.83 20.94
C ALA A 256 9.65 -14.94 19.42
N VAL A 257 10.79 -14.64 18.78
CA VAL A 257 10.98 -14.75 17.33
C VAL A 257 11.05 -16.21 16.89
N THR A 258 11.87 -17.04 17.57
CA THR A 258 12.03 -18.45 17.20
C THR A 258 10.74 -19.25 17.44
N GLY A 259 10.01 -18.96 18.53
CA GLY A 259 8.70 -19.54 18.81
C GLY A 259 7.63 -19.13 17.79
N LEU A 260 7.62 -17.87 17.35
CA LEU A 260 6.72 -17.37 16.32
C LEU A 260 6.95 -18.07 14.97
N ILE A 261 8.22 -18.24 14.56
CA ILE A 261 8.59 -18.95 13.34
C ILE A 261 8.19 -20.43 13.43
N ALA A 262 8.47 -21.09 14.55
CA ALA A 262 8.12 -22.48 14.76
C ALA A 262 6.61 -22.74 14.78
N ALA A 263 5.81 -21.75 15.17
CA ALA A 263 4.35 -21.86 15.20
C ALA A 263 3.67 -21.65 13.84
N ALA A 264 4.42 -21.28 12.79
CA ALA A 264 3.87 -21.05 11.46
C ALA A 264 3.78 -22.37 10.66
N ASP A 265 2.57 -22.70 10.17
CA ASP A 265 2.36 -23.90 9.35
C ASP A 265 2.88 -23.68 7.91
N VAL A 266 2.64 -22.50 7.36
CA VAL A 266 3.02 -22.14 5.98
C VAL A 266 3.58 -20.72 5.97
N VAL A 267 4.66 -20.55 5.25
CA VAL A 267 5.22 -19.23 4.96
C VAL A 267 5.31 -18.99 3.46
N GLY A 268 5.16 -17.75 3.05
CA GLY A 268 5.44 -17.32 1.68
C GLY A 268 6.75 -16.53 1.63
N ARG A 269 7.46 -16.60 0.51
CA ARG A 269 8.70 -15.84 0.27
C ARG A 269 8.52 -14.92 -0.92
N TRP A 270 8.97 -13.69 -0.78
CA TRP A 270 8.94 -12.66 -1.83
C TRP A 270 10.29 -11.99 -1.93
N ASP A 271 10.84 -11.95 -3.12
CA ASP A 271 12.02 -11.15 -3.40
C ASP A 271 11.64 -9.67 -3.40
N LEU A 272 12.47 -8.87 -2.76
CA LEU A 272 12.23 -7.44 -2.63
C LEU A 272 12.64 -6.73 -3.92
N HIS A 273 11.67 -6.12 -4.57
CA HIS A 273 11.86 -5.29 -5.74
C HIS A 273 11.29 -3.89 -5.49
N ASP A 274 11.95 -2.90 -6.01
CA ASP A 274 11.45 -1.54 -6.14
C ASP A 274 11.66 -1.01 -7.57
N ARG A 275 11.23 0.21 -7.82
CA ARG A 275 11.57 0.97 -9.04
C ARG A 275 12.04 2.35 -8.62
N ASP A 276 12.84 2.99 -9.45
CA ASP A 276 13.17 4.38 -9.21
C ASP A 276 11.95 5.28 -9.43
N PRO A 277 11.83 6.38 -8.66
CA PRO A 277 10.78 7.35 -8.88
C PRO A 277 10.81 7.86 -10.32
N ILE A 278 9.68 7.86 -10.99
CA ILE A 278 9.52 8.45 -12.32
C ILE A 278 8.85 9.82 -12.21
N PRO A 279 9.27 10.81 -13.02
CA PRO A 279 8.75 12.18 -12.92
C PRO A 279 7.37 12.34 -13.56
N ARG A 280 6.93 11.38 -14.35
CA ARG A 280 5.65 11.43 -15.07
C ARG A 280 4.85 10.17 -14.83
N TRP A 281 3.61 10.34 -14.36
CA TRP A 281 2.63 9.29 -14.14
C TRP A 281 1.44 9.39 -15.06
N THR A 282 1.35 10.49 -15.80
CA THR A 282 0.18 10.76 -16.62
C THR A 282 0.56 11.16 -18.04
N THR A 283 -0.35 10.88 -18.96
CA THR A 283 -0.38 11.37 -20.33
C THR A 283 -1.60 12.28 -20.53
N ALA A 284 -2.19 12.31 -21.72
CA ALA A 284 -3.45 13.00 -21.95
C ALA A 284 -4.63 12.24 -21.31
N ARG A 285 -4.58 10.88 -21.28
CA ARG A 285 -5.68 9.99 -20.88
C ARG A 285 -5.27 8.80 -20.04
N LEU A 286 -3.97 8.58 -19.79
CA LEU A 286 -3.46 7.54 -18.92
C LEU A 286 -3.02 8.13 -17.58
N ALA A 287 -3.23 7.39 -16.50
CA ALA A 287 -2.65 7.67 -15.18
C ALA A 287 -2.16 6.38 -14.53
N LEU A 288 -1.11 6.48 -13.70
CA LEU A 288 -0.62 5.40 -12.85
C LEU A 288 -0.93 5.70 -11.38
N MET A 289 -1.18 4.67 -10.57
CA MET A 289 -1.34 4.78 -9.13
C MET A 289 -0.85 3.53 -8.38
N GLY A 290 -0.60 3.68 -7.09
CA GLY A 290 -0.13 2.59 -6.25
C GLY A 290 1.19 2.00 -6.77
N ASP A 291 1.36 0.67 -6.67
CA ASP A 291 2.59 0.00 -7.09
C ASP A 291 2.86 0.08 -8.62
N ALA A 292 1.87 0.44 -9.43
CA ALA A 292 2.09 0.75 -10.85
C ALA A 292 2.88 2.07 -11.01
N ALA A 293 2.68 3.03 -10.13
CA ALA A 293 3.36 4.32 -10.13
C ALA A 293 4.65 4.32 -9.28
N HIS A 294 4.55 3.83 -8.04
CA HIS A 294 5.58 4.00 -7.00
C HIS A 294 5.80 2.74 -6.14
N PRO A 295 6.14 1.59 -6.75
CA PRO A 295 6.44 0.40 -5.96
C PRO A 295 7.62 0.71 -5.04
N MET A 296 7.50 0.31 -3.76
CA MET A 296 8.46 0.65 -2.72
C MET A 296 8.75 -0.52 -1.81
N LEU A 297 9.91 -0.48 -1.15
CA LEU A 297 10.27 -1.47 -0.15
C LEU A 297 9.34 -1.36 1.08
N PRO A 298 9.05 -2.48 1.77
CA PRO A 298 8.01 -2.53 2.81
C PRO A 298 8.42 -1.90 4.15
N PHE A 299 9.61 -1.33 4.27
CA PHE A 299 10.23 -0.96 5.54
C PHE A 299 9.56 0.21 6.27
N LEU A 300 8.78 1.03 5.57
CA LEU A 300 7.93 2.07 6.19
C LEU A 300 6.46 1.66 6.29
N ALA A 301 6.09 0.47 5.81
CA ALA A 301 4.70 0.00 5.73
C ALA A 301 3.75 1.00 5.03
N GLN A 302 4.23 1.70 3.99
CA GLN A 302 3.49 2.81 3.35
C GLN A 302 2.93 2.51 1.97
N GLY A 303 3.32 1.44 1.26
CA GLY A 303 2.86 1.20 -0.12
C GLY A 303 1.34 1.25 -0.27
N GLY A 304 0.60 0.48 0.53
CA GLY A 304 -0.86 0.51 0.53
C GLY A 304 -1.46 1.84 1.01
N ASN A 305 -0.81 2.51 1.98
CA ASN A 305 -1.27 3.80 2.48
C ASN A 305 -1.15 4.89 1.40
N GLN A 306 -0.05 4.91 0.65
CA GLN A 306 0.14 5.84 -0.47
C GLN A 306 -0.84 5.57 -1.61
N ALA A 307 -1.12 4.30 -1.92
CA ALA A 307 -2.13 3.92 -2.91
C ALA A 307 -3.55 4.41 -2.53
N ILE A 308 -3.90 4.41 -1.25
CA ILE A 308 -5.18 4.93 -0.74
C ILE A 308 -5.20 6.47 -0.83
N GLU A 309 -4.09 7.17 -0.55
CA GLU A 309 -3.99 8.61 -0.78
C GLU A 309 -4.09 8.96 -2.28
N ASP A 310 -3.49 8.15 -3.17
CA ASP A 310 -3.61 8.32 -4.63
C ASP A 310 -5.07 8.24 -5.06
N ALA A 311 -5.80 7.23 -4.57
CA ALA A 311 -7.20 7.01 -4.90
C ALA A 311 -8.06 8.21 -4.57
N LEU A 312 -7.89 8.80 -3.38
CA LEU A 312 -8.61 10.00 -2.99
C LEU A 312 -8.24 11.18 -3.89
N THR A 313 -6.94 11.40 -4.11
CA THR A 313 -6.46 12.56 -4.86
C THR A 313 -6.91 12.51 -6.33
N LEU A 314 -6.72 11.35 -6.99
CA LEU A 314 -7.14 11.14 -8.37
C LEU A 314 -8.67 11.19 -8.51
N GLY A 315 -9.38 10.50 -7.60
CA GLY A 315 -10.84 10.49 -7.59
C GLY A 315 -11.44 11.90 -7.42
N ALA A 316 -10.89 12.72 -6.53
CA ALA A 316 -11.31 14.11 -6.35
C ALA A 316 -11.03 14.96 -7.59
N CYS A 317 -9.88 14.79 -8.24
CA CYS A 317 -9.55 15.51 -9.48
C CYS A 317 -10.48 15.09 -10.63
N LEU A 318 -10.74 13.80 -10.81
CA LEU A 318 -11.64 13.32 -11.86
C LEU A 318 -13.09 13.74 -11.62
N ALA A 319 -13.55 13.74 -10.37
CA ALA A 319 -14.88 14.20 -10.00
C ALA A 319 -15.08 15.68 -10.30
N GLU A 320 -14.06 16.51 -10.08
CA GLU A 320 -14.14 17.95 -10.30
C GLU A 320 -14.08 18.35 -11.76
N PHE A 321 -13.15 17.78 -12.52
CA PHE A 321 -12.85 18.24 -13.88
C PHE A 321 -13.52 17.40 -14.98
N GLY A 322 -14.02 16.20 -14.64
CA GLY A 322 -14.65 15.31 -15.62
C GLY A 322 -13.71 14.87 -16.75
N THR A 323 -14.31 14.32 -17.81
CA THR A 323 -13.59 13.91 -19.03
C THR A 323 -13.28 15.06 -19.96
N ASP A 324 -14.04 16.14 -19.92
CA ASP A 324 -13.83 17.32 -20.77
C ASP A 324 -12.51 18.06 -20.43
N SER A 325 -12.11 17.99 -19.17
CA SER A 325 -10.86 18.59 -18.69
C SER A 325 -9.94 17.54 -18.05
N VAL A 326 -10.00 16.29 -18.54
CA VAL A 326 -9.26 15.15 -17.96
C VAL A 326 -7.76 15.45 -17.82
N ARG A 327 -7.14 16.08 -18.81
CA ARG A 327 -5.71 16.45 -18.74
C ARG A 327 -5.39 17.34 -17.55
N THR A 328 -6.30 18.25 -17.16
CA THR A 328 -6.14 19.07 -15.96
C THR A 328 -6.24 18.21 -14.70
N ALA A 329 -7.23 17.31 -14.63
CA ALA A 329 -7.38 16.37 -13.52
C ALA A 329 -6.12 15.54 -13.30
N LEU A 330 -5.61 14.90 -14.36
CA LEU A 330 -4.45 14.02 -14.30
C LEU A 330 -3.16 14.77 -13.93
N ARG A 331 -2.92 15.93 -14.51
CA ARG A 331 -1.76 16.77 -14.18
C ARG A 331 -1.79 17.26 -12.73
N LEU A 332 -2.97 17.62 -12.22
CA LEU A 332 -3.10 18.06 -10.83
C LEU A 332 -2.83 16.91 -9.85
N TYR A 333 -3.36 15.73 -10.15
CA TYR A 333 -3.05 14.50 -9.43
C TYR A 333 -1.55 14.24 -9.39
N GLU A 334 -0.88 14.22 -10.55
CA GLU A 334 0.56 14.00 -10.70
C GLU A 334 1.37 15.01 -9.87
N ALA A 335 1.04 16.30 -9.98
CA ALA A 335 1.74 17.37 -9.27
C ALA A 335 1.66 17.24 -7.74
N LEU A 336 0.56 16.69 -7.22
CA LEU A 336 0.39 16.46 -5.78
C LEU A 336 1.10 15.19 -5.30
N ARG A 337 1.08 14.12 -6.12
CA ARG A 337 1.47 12.81 -5.64
C ARG A 337 2.93 12.46 -5.91
N VAL A 338 3.50 12.84 -7.05
CA VAL A 338 4.88 12.50 -7.41
C VAL A 338 5.90 12.95 -6.35
N PRO A 339 5.92 14.21 -5.87
CA PRO A 339 6.90 14.62 -4.88
C PRO A 339 6.77 13.87 -3.55
N ARG A 340 5.52 13.66 -3.11
CA ARG A 340 5.24 12.98 -1.84
C ARG A 340 5.67 11.52 -1.87
N THR A 341 5.26 10.78 -2.88
CA THR A 341 5.59 9.35 -2.98
C THR A 341 7.06 9.12 -3.26
N ALA A 342 7.74 10.00 -4.00
CA ALA A 342 9.19 9.94 -4.19
C ALA A 342 9.94 10.07 -2.84
N ALA A 343 9.50 10.97 -1.96
CA ALA A 343 10.05 11.10 -0.62
C ALA A 343 9.82 9.82 0.22
N VAL A 344 8.62 9.23 0.15
CA VAL A 344 8.30 7.98 0.85
C VAL A 344 9.10 6.80 0.29
N GLN A 345 9.23 6.68 -1.05
CA GLN A 345 10.06 5.65 -1.69
C GLN A 345 11.53 5.76 -1.24
N GLY A 346 12.10 6.98 -1.28
CA GLY A 346 13.46 7.23 -0.83
C GLY A 346 13.68 6.82 0.63
N SER A 347 12.77 7.20 1.51
CA SER A 347 12.82 6.85 2.93
C SER A 347 12.60 5.36 3.17
N SER A 348 11.78 4.67 2.37
CA SER A 348 11.53 3.23 2.50
C SER A 348 12.73 2.36 2.09
N ARG A 349 13.71 2.91 1.36
CA ARG A 349 14.99 2.23 1.05
C ARG A 349 15.93 2.15 2.25
N ILE A 350 15.73 2.99 3.25
CA ILE A 350 16.50 2.98 4.49
C ILE A 350 15.87 1.92 5.40
N GLY A 351 16.33 0.67 5.28
CA GLY A 351 15.80 -0.43 6.09
C GLY A 351 16.12 -0.30 7.58
N PRO A 352 15.38 -1.00 8.46
CA PRO A 352 15.62 -0.99 9.92
C PRO A 352 17.04 -1.42 10.31
N ALA A 353 17.67 -2.31 9.55
CA ALA A 353 19.05 -2.73 9.77
C ALA A 353 20.06 -1.59 9.53
N ALA A 354 19.77 -0.64 8.64
CA ALA A 354 20.62 0.54 8.46
C ALA A 354 20.47 1.53 9.61
N GLN A 355 19.31 1.56 10.26
CA GLN A 355 19.04 2.37 11.46
C GLN A 355 19.64 1.74 12.74
N ALA A 356 19.91 0.42 12.73
CA ALA A 356 20.47 -0.34 13.86
C ALA A 356 22.00 -0.51 13.78
N ARG A 357 22.73 0.16 12.86
CA ARG A 357 24.19 0.07 12.81
C ARG A 357 24.81 0.59 14.10
N PRO A 358 25.88 -0.07 14.64
CA PRO A 358 26.67 0.46 15.75
C PRO A 358 27.19 1.85 15.36
N GLY A 359 26.89 2.86 16.16
CA GLY A 359 27.23 4.26 15.85
C GLY A 359 26.11 5.08 15.17
N THR A 360 25.07 4.49 14.63
CA THR A 360 23.79 5.16 14.50
C THR A 360 23.08 5.02 15.85
N GLU A 361 23.43 5.86 16.78
CA GLU A 361 22.61 6.01 17.98
C GLU A 361 21.19 6.32 17.47
N ILE A 362 20.25 5.39 17.71
CA ILE A 362 18.89 5.79 17.98
C ILE A 362 19.08 6.72 19.16
N GLY A 363 19.17 8.03 18.92
CA GLY A 363 19.63 9.02 19.88
C GLY A 363 19.01 8.82 21.25
N PRO A 364 19.62 9.30 22.34
CA PRO A 364 19.17 9.04 23.69
C PRO A 364 17.68 9.29 23.72
N ALA A 365 16.93 8.30 24.14
CA ALA A 365 15.49 8.13 24.16
C ALA A 365 14.71 9.45 23.99
N ALA A 366 14.51 9.85 22.71
CA ALA A 366 13.45 10.79 22.42
C ALA A 366 12.19 10.18 23.05
N ASP A 367 11.46 10.95 23.84
CA ASP A 367 10.19 10.53 24.42
C ASP A 367 9.34 9.87 23.33
N GLY A 368 8.61 8.83 23.65
CA GLY A 368 7.76 8.13 22.67
C GLY A 368 6.81 9.08 21.93
N ILE A 369 6.38 10.17 22.56
CA ILE A 369 5.60 11.24 21.95
C ILE A 369 6.40 12.04 20.92
N GLU A 370 7.67 12.34 21.17
CA GLU A 370 8.55 13.00 20.19
C GLU A 370 8.74 12.13 18.94
N ARG A 371 8.91 10.81 19.12
CA ARG A 371 8.96 9.86 17.98
C ARG A 371 7.68 9.86 17.19
N LEU A 372 6.52 9.92 17.87
CA LEU A 372 5.24 10.04 17.21
C LEU A 372 5.16 11.34 16.39
N HIS A 373 5.56 12.47 16.95
CA HIS A 373 5.58 13.76 16.26
C HIS A 373 6.58 13.77 15.08
N ALA A 374 7.69 13.07 15.15
CA ALA A 374 8.61 12.93 14.02
C ALA A 374 7.98 12.23 12.80
N MET A 375 6.87 11.51 12.99
CA MET A 375 6.10 10.90 11.89
C MET A 375 5.07 11.86 11.27
N ALA A 376 5.01 13.13 11.68
CA ALA A 376 4.01 14.09 11.22
C ALA A 376 4.03 14.29 9.69
N TRP A 377 5.21 14.31 9.07
CA TRP A 377 5.36 14.42 7.62
C TRP A 377 4.66 13.28 6.86
N LEU A 378 4.50 12.11 7.51
CA LEU A 378 3.93 10.90 6.93
C LEU A 378 2.48 10.70 7.40
N TYR A 379 2.23 10.60 8.71
CA TYR A 379 0.92 10.30 9.29
C TYR A 379 -0.01 11.52 9.34
N GLY A 380 0.56 12.72 9.45
CA GLY A 380 -0.18 13.99 9.51
C GLY A 380 -0.69 14.48 8.16
N HIS A 381 -0.25 13.90 7.04
CA HIS A 381 -0.67 14.37 5.73
C HIS A 381 -2.17 14.17 5.50
N ASP A 382 -2.89 15.24 5.19
CA ASP A 382 -4.29 15.21 4.79
C ASP A 382 -4.42 15.34 3.27
N ALA A 383 -4.55 14.19 2.59
CA ALA A 383 -4.69 14.14 1.14
C ALA A 383 -5.98 14.83 0.65
N ALA A 384 -7.04 14.82 1.45
CA ALA A 384 -8.30 15.47 1.09
C ALA A 384 -8.17 17.00 1.11
N ASP A 385 -7.51 17.55 2.12
CA ASP A 385 -7.26 18.99 2.18
C ASP A 385 -6.29 19.45 1.10
N ALA A 386 -5.23 18.69 0.85
CA ALA A 386 -4.28 18.95 -0.23
C ALA A 386 -4.98 18.98 -1.60
N ALA A 387 -5.82 17.97 -1.89
CA ALA A 387 -6.59 17.91 -3.14
C ALA A 387 -7.57 19.09 -3.27
N ARG A 388 -8.41 19.33 -2.24
CA ARG A 388 -9.36 20.47 -2.23
C ARG A 388 -8.67 21.81 -2.47
N SER A 389 -7.55 22.04 -1.80
CA SER A 389 -6.80 23.30 -1.92
C SER A 389 -6.20 23.47 -3.31
N ALA A 390 -5.67 22.40 -3.91
CA ALA A 390 -5.12 22.45 -5.26
C ALA A 390 -6.21 22.61 -6.32
N ILE A 391 -7.35 21.95 -6.19
CA ILE A 391 -8.51 22.07 -7.07
C ILE A 391 -9.02 23.53 -7.06
N ARG A 392 -9.20 24.14 -5.89
CA ARG A 392 -9.61 25.55 -5.80
C ARG A 392 -8.66 26.47 -6.56
N ARG A 393 -7.33 26.32 -6.37
CA ARG A 393 -6.33 27.14 -7.11
C ARG A 393 -6.41 26.92 -8.62
N ALA A 394 -6.56 25.68 -9.07
CA ALA A 394 -6.68 25.36 -10.48
C ALA A 394 -7.92 26.03 -11.12
N ARG A 395 -9.07 26.01 -10.44
CA ARG A 395 -10.30 26.67 -10.90
C ARG A 395 -10.12 28.20 -11.07
N THR A 396 -9.48 28.84 -10.09
CA THR A 396 -9.20 30.30 -10.17
C THR A 396 -8.35 30.63 -11.38
N VAL A 397 -7.31 29.82 -11.65
CA VAL A 397 -6.44 30.05 -12.84
C VAL A 397 -7.21 29.83 -14.15
N LEU A 398 -8.07 28.81 -14.21
CA LEU A 398 -8.87 28.53 -15.42
C LEU A 398 -9.91 29.65 -15.68
N ALA A 399 -10.58 30.12 -14.63
CA ALA A 399 -11.56 31.20 -14.72
C ALA A 399 -10.91 32.52 -15.20
N GLY A 400 -9.70 32.86 -14.71
CA GLY A 400 -8.96 34.05 -15.12
C GLY A 400 -8.36 33.99 -16.54
N ARG A 401 -8.37 32.82 -17.20
CA ARG A 401 -7.96 32.67 -18.62
C ARG A 401 -9.12 32.73 -19.60
N ALA A 402 -10.35 32.57 -19.11
CA ALA A 402 -11.57 32.58 -19.91
C ALA A 402 -12.24 33.96 -19.97
N GLY A 403 -11.81 34.93 -19.16
CA GLY A 403 -12.18 36.33 -19.19
C GLY A 403 -11.05 37.17 -19.77
#